data_892611ac194195111e63069939b393da
#
_entry.id   892611ac194195111e63069939b393da
#
_cell.length_a   1.000
_cell.length_b   1.000
_cell.length_c   1.000
_cell.angle_alpha   90.00
_cell.angle_beta   90.00
_cell.angle_gamma   90.00
#
_symmetry.space_group_name_H-M   'P 1'
#
loop_
_entity.id
_entity.type
_entity.pdbx_description
1 polymer ?
#
loop_
_entity_poly.entity_id
_entity_poly.type
_entity_poly.pdbx_seq_one_letter_code
_entity_poly.pdbx_strand_id
1 'polypeptide(L)'
;MTGPLFVFVHGWGFSPGFWDAVRDALPDGESVAVDLGFYGPPSLPHIPAGRPPAGRSVVAVGHSFGALWLLHERPFAWDGLVLVNGFPRFTEGDGFAPATPRRVLDRMIARFDAAPQTVTADFLRRCGCEAPPPDGLEPARLGEALRALRDWDARDALTGPALALAGAQDPIVPPAMTEQALSGFDTAWHPEGEHLLPLTAPGWCAERIAAFAAGLTK
;
A
#
# COMPACT_ATOMS: atom_id res chain seq x y z
N MET A 1 -5.21 21.86 18.90
CA MET A 1 -4.46 20.58 18.82
C MET A 1 -4.22 20.34 17.34
N THR A 2 -2.98 20.14 16.93
CA THR A 2 -2.68 19.80 15.53
C THR A 2 -3.17 18.38 15.27
N GLY A 3 -3.96 18.17 14.19
CA GLY A 3 -4.46 16.84 13.79
C GLY A 3 -3.35 15.83 13.52
N PRO A 4 -3.69 14.55 13.19
CA PRO A 4 -2.70 13.53 12.88
C PRO A 4 -1.87 13.88 11.65
N LEU A 5 -0.68 13.28 11.54
CA LEU A 5 0.10 13.24 10.31
C LEU A 5 -0.19 11.93 9.58
N PHE A 6 -0.72 12.02 8.38
CA PHE A 6 -0.92 10.87 7.49
C PHE A 6 0.26 10.75 6.52
N VAL A 7 0.84 9.56 6.45
CA VAL A 7 1.96 9.25 5.55
C VAL A 7 1.53 8.16 4.59
N PHE A 8 1.34 8.52 3.33
CA PHE A 8 0.83 7.64 2.29
C PHE A 8 1.95 7.02 1.47
N VAL A 9 1.84 5.72 1.17
CA VAL A 9 2.77 4.98 0.32
C VAL A 9 1.99 4.22 -0.75
N HIS A 10 2.29 4.53 -2.02
CA HIS A 10 1.61 3.93 -3.18
C HIS A 10 2.06 2.49 -3.47
N GLY A 11 1.26 1.75 -4.24
CA GLY A 11 1.55 0.40 -4.70
C GLY A 11 2.54 0.35 -5.87
N TRP A 12 2.89 -0.88 -6.29
CA TRP A 12 3.75 -1.13 -7.44
C TRP A 12 3.14 -0.57 -8.73
N GLY A 13 3.96 0.16 -9.51
CA GLY A 13 3.54 0.77 -10.76
C GLY A 13 2.73 2.07 -10.63
N PHE A 14 2.56 2.60 -9.42
CA PHE A 14 1.90 3.87 -9.15
C PHE A 14 2.91 4.96 -8.72
N SER A 15 2.42 6.15 -8.45
CA SER A 15 3.16 7.32 -7.98
C SER A 15 2.41 8.02 -6.84
N PRO A 16 2.97 9.02 -6.16
CA PRO A 16 2.28 9.73 -5.06
C PRO A 16 0.88 10.27 -5.41
N GLY A 17 0.66 10.70 -6.65
CA GLY A 17 -0.64 11.18 -7.13
C GLY A 17 -1.78 10.15 -7.02
N PHE A 18 -1.46 8.87 -6.84
CA PHE A 18 -2.43 7.81 -6.54
C PHE A 18 -3.31 8.13 -5.31
N TRP A 19 -2.79 8.94 -4.40
CA TRP A 19 -3.44 9.28 -3.14
C TRP A 19 -4.16 10.63 -3.12
N ASP A 20 -4.07 11.44 -4.19
CA ASP A 20 -4.55 12.83 -4.17
C ASP A 20 -6.03 12.92 -3.79
N ALA A 21 -6.89 12.12 -4.42
CA ALA A 21 -8.33 12.14 -4.12
C ALA A 21 -8.67 11.72 -2.67
N VAL A 22 -7.90 10.79 -2.08
CA VAL A 22 -8.09 10.41 -0.67
C VAL A 22 -7.61 11.53 0.25
N ARG A 23 -6.48 12.15 -0.06
CA ARG A 23 -5.90 13.24 0.73
C ARG A 23 -6.80 14.47 0.72
N ASP A 24 -7.38 14.80 -0.43
CA ASP A 24 -8.35 15.90 -0.57
C ASP A 24 -9.65 15.62 0.19
N ALA A 25 -10.02 14.37 0.37
CA ALA A 25 -11.22 13.96 1.09
C ALA A 25 -11.01 13.80 2.62
N LEU A 26 -9.77 13.90 3.12
CA LEU A 26 -9.51 13.85 4.57
C LEU A 26 -10.05 15.11 5.25
N PRO A 27 -10.80 14.97 6.37
CA PRO A 27 -11.46 16.11 7.00
C PRO A 27 -10.47 17.11 7.64
N ASP A 28 -9.42 16.60 8.30
CA ASP A 28 -8.41 17.38 9.02
C ASP A 28 -7.11 16.59 9.14
N GLY A 29 -5.99 17.30 9.12
CA GLY A 29 -4.66 16.70 9.29
C GLY A 29 -3.69 17.11 8.20
N GLU A 30 -2.41 16.96 8.50
CA GLU A 30 -1.35 17.10 7.50
C GLU A 30 -1.15 15.76 6.82
N SER A 31 -1.00 15.78 5.51
CA SER A 31 -0.73 14.57 4.74
C SER A 31 0.48 14.74 3.85
N VAL A 32 1.32 13.71 3.80
CA VAL A 32 2.46 13.60 2.90
C VAL A 32 2.40 12.28 2.15
N ALA A 33 2.96 12.23 0.94
CA ALA A 33 3.05 11.02 0.16
C ALA A 33 4.52 10.71 -0.17
N VAL A 34 4.90 9.46 0.06
CA VAL A 34 6.21 8.90 -0.29
C VAL A 34 6.21 8.57 -1.77
N ASP A 35 7.27 8.93 -2.49
CA ASP A 35 7.52 8.44 -3.83
C ASP A 35 8.56 7.31 -3.79
N LEU A 36 8.16 6.11 -4.18
CA LEU A 36 9.05 4.96 -4.28
C LEU A 36 9.97 5.02 -5.50
N GLY A 37 9.82 6.04 -6.36
CA GLY A 37 10.69 6.32 -7.49
C GLY A 37 10.46 5.40 -8.69
N PHE A 38 9.22 5.05 -8.99
CA PHE A 38 8.90 4.23 -10.16
C PHE A 38 8.86 5.00 -11.47
N TYR A 39 8.73 6.34 -11.40
CA TYR A 39 8.66 7.26 -12.55
C TYR A 39 9.53 8.50 -12.35
N GLY A 40 10.69 8.34 -11.72
CA GLY A 40 11.62 9.41 -11.41
C GLY A 40 12.36 9.17 -10.10
N PRO A 41 13.06 10.16 -9.54
CA PRO A 41 13.80 9.99 -8.30
C PRO A 41 12.86 9.73 -7.12
N PRO A 42 13.20 8.80 -6.21
CA PRO A 42 12.41 8.56 -5.02
C PRO A 42 12.44 9.78 -4.09
N SER A 43 11.35 9.98 -3.38
CA SER A 43 11.25 11.04 -2.38
C SER A 43 10.60 10.51 -1.10
N LEU A 44 11.37 10.52 -0.02
CA LEU A 44 10.85 10.32 1.32
C LEU A 44 10.69 11.69 1.97
N PRO A 45 9.45 12.13 2.24
CA PRO A 45 9.22 13.38 2.96
C PRO A 45 9.96 13.37 4.30
N HIS A 46 10.42 14.56 4.75
CA HIS A 46 11.05 14.66 6.04
C HIS A 46 10.02 14.37 7.14
N ILE A 47 10.01 13.14 7.61
CA ILE A 47 9.26 12.72 8.79
C ILE A 47 10.28 12.77 9.93
N PRO A 48 10.05 13.57 10.98
CA PRO A 48 11.02 13.70 12.08
C PRO A 48 11.44 12.31 12.57
N ALA A 49 12.74 12.04 12.57
CA ALA A 49 13.30 10.83 13.15
C ALA A 49 13.01 10.87 14.67
N GLY A 50 12.13 9.98 15.10
CA GLY A 50 11.60 9.97 16.46
C GLY A 50 10.09 10.25 16.47
N ARG A 51 9.51 10.16 17.66
CA ARG A 51 8.07 10.46 17.83
C ARG A 51 7.81 11.91 17.43
N PRO A 52 6.74 12.18 16.64
CA PRO A 52 6.34 13.55 16.34
C PRO A 52 6.25 14.41 17.58
N PRO A 53 6.27 15.77 17.47
CA PRO A 53 6.11 16.65 18.61
C PRO A 53 4.97 16.20 19.49
N ALA A 54 5.18 16.23 20.81
CA ALA A 54 4.26 15.67 21.81
C ALA A 54 2.79 16.01 21.50
N GLY A 55 1.96 14.97 21.37
CA GLY A 55 0.52 15.08 21.15
C GLY A 55 0.05 14.91 19.70
N ARG A 56 0.94 14.63 18.74
CA ARG A 56 0.56 14.35 17.33
C ARG A 56 0.78 12.89 17.00
N SER A 57 -0.25 12.18 16.55
CA SER A 57 -0.13 10.80 16.05
C SER A 57 0.32 10.76 14.60
N VAL A 58 1.11 9.73 14.25
CA VAL A 58 1.47 9.39 12.86
C VAL A 58 0.69 8.17 12.43
N VAL A 59 -0.01 8.29 11.33
CA VAL A 59 -0.73 7.17 10.70
C VAL A 59 -0.06 6.86 9.36
N ALA A 60 0.57 5.70 9.28
CA ALA A 60 1.10 5.18 8.02
C ALA A 60 -0.02 4.53 7.22
N VAL A 61 -0.12 4.84 5.93
CA VAL A 61 -1.15 4.31 5.03
C VAL A 61 -0.47 3.74 3.80
N GLY A 62 -0.53 2.43 3.63
CA GLY A 62 0.09 1.73 2.49
C GLY A 62 -0.92 1.05 1.60
N HIS A 63 -0.81 1.24 0.28
CA HIS A 63 -1.58 0.50 -0.70
C HIS A 63 -0.75 -0.65 -1.28
N SER A 64 -1.30 -1.88 -1.25
CA SER A 64 -0.68 -3.03 -1.94
C SER A 64 0.80 -3.19 -1.54
N PHE A 65 1.74 -3.12 -2.49
CA PHE A 65 3.19 -3.13 -2.24
C PHE A 65 3.63 -2.07 -1.23
N GLY A 66 3.01 -0.90 -1.22
CA GLY A 66 3.33 0.17 -0.25
C GLY A 66 3.12 -0.25 1.20
N ALA A 67 2.14 -1.10 1.48
CA ALA A 67 1.93 -1.67 2.82
C ALA A 67 3.05 -2.65 3.19
N LEU A 68 3.44 -3.54 2.27
CA LEU A 68 4.57 -4.46 2.46
C LEU A 68 5.88 -3.69 2.65
N TRP A 69 6.11 -2.63 1.86
CA TRP A 69 7.28 -1.77 1.98
C TRP A 69 7.37 -1.09 3.34
N LEU A 70 6.26 -0.51 3.84
CA LEU A 70 6.20 0.08 5.18
C LEU A 70 6.58 -0.93 6.26
N LEU A 71 6.01 -2.13 6.20
CA LEU A 71 6.27 -3.18 7.19
C LEU A 71 7.71 -3.69 7.14
N HIS A 72 8.29 -3.83 5.94
CA HIS A 72 9.64 -4.36 5.75
C HIS A 72 10.72 -3.33 6.08
N GLU A 73 10.63 -2.13 5.50
CA GLU A 73 11.66 -1.09 5.62
C GLU A 73 11.57 -0.29 6.92
N ARG A 74 10.36 -0.13 7.47
CA ARG A 74 10.09 0.69 8.67
C ARG A 74 10.80 2.05 8.66
N PRO A 75 10.61 2.85 7.61
CA PRO A 75 11.41 4.05 7.35
C PRO A 75 11.19 5.17 8.37
N PHE A 76 10.13 5.08 9.15
CA PHE A 76 9.79 5.97 10.26
C PHE A 76 8.90 5.25 11.28
N ALA A 77 8.77 5.81 12.49
CA ALA A 77 7.85 5.30 13.49
C ALA A 77 6.42 5.81 13.24
N TRP A 78 5.41 4.96 13.49
CA TRP A 78 3.99 5.31 13.42
C TRP A 78 3.24 4.81 14.66
N ASP A 79 2.10 5.45 14.96
CA ASP A 79 1.19 5.08 16.04
C ASP A 79 0.10 4.12 15.55
N GLY A 80 -0.20 4.13 14.24
CA GLY A 80 -1.14 3.22 13.60
C GLY A 80 -0.82 3.01 12.12
N LEU A 81 -1.21 1.83 11.61
CA LEU A 81 -1.01 1.43 10.21
C LEU A 81 -2.33 1.13 9.53
N VAL A 82 -2.56 1.69 8.35
CA VAL A 82 -3.70 1.33 7.49
C VAL A 82 -3.17 0.63 6.23
N LEU A 83 -3.66 -0.59 6.01
CA LEU A 83 -3.34 -1.38 4.82
C LEU A 83 -4.52 -1.33 3.86
N VAL A 84 -4.38 -0.65 2.73
CA VAL A 84 -5.43 -0.57 1.70
C VAL A 84 -5.11 -1.59 0.61
N ASN A 85 -5.93 -2.64 0.51
CA ASN A 85 -5.63 -3.82 -0.33
C ASN A 85 -4.17 -4.29 -0.14
N GLY A 86 -3.70 -4.18 1.11
CA GLY A 86 -2.33 -4.42 1.50
C GLY A 86 -2.14 -5.78 2.16
N PHE A 87 -0.90 -6.18 2.34
CA PHE A 87 -0.51 -7.46 2.88
C PHE A 87 0.89 -7.38 3.51
N PRO A 88 1.20 -8.23 4.51
CA PRO A 88 2.56 -8.35 5.05
C PRO A 88 3.44 -9.32 4.25
N ARG A 89 2.84 -10.11 3.36
CA ARG A 89 3.49 -11.03 2.42
C ARG A 89 2.58 -11.20 1.22
N PHE A 90 3.15 -11.31 0.00
CA PHE A 90 2.38 -11.42 -1.23
C PHE A 90 2.35 -12.85 -1.79
N THR A 91 3.43 -13.61 -1.63
CA THR A 91 3.53 -14.95 -2.20
C THR A 91 3.28 -16.04 -1.16
N GLU A 92 2.75 -17.18 -1.62
CA GLU A 92 2.63 -18.40 -0.82
C GLU A 92 3.98 -18.78 -0.20
N GLY A 93 3.91 -19.38 0.96
CA GLY A 93 5.05 -19.89 1.70
C GLY A 93 4.61 -20.57 2.99
N ASP A 94 5.55 -20.95 3.84
CA ASP A 94 5.29 -21.70 5.05
C ASP A 94 4.22 -21.04 5.92
N GLY A 95 3.09 -21.74 6.09
CA GLY A 95 1.95 -21.27 6.89
C GLY A 95 1.22 -20.05 6.29
N PHE A 96 1.43 -19.72 5.00
CA PHE A 96 0.77 -18.61 4.32
C PHE A 96 0.18 -19.04 2.97
N ALA A 97 -1.08 -19.43 3.01
CA ALA A 97 -1.93 -19.76 1.88
C ALA A 97 -3.42 -19.63 2.31
N PRO A 98 -4.33 -19.12 1.46
CA PRO A 98 -4.09 -18.82 0.04
C PRO A 98 -3.37 -17.48 -0.18
N ALA A 99 -2.48 -17.46 -1.16
CA ALA A 99 -1.76 -16.26 -1.61
C ALA A 99 -1.32 -16.44 -3.08
N THR A 100 -0.62 -15.47 -3.64
CA THR A 100 -0.12 -15.60 -5.02
C THR A 100 0.99 -16.65 -5.09
N PRO A 101 0.87 -17.69 -5.94
CA PRO A 101 1.93 -18.67 -6.11
C PRO A 101 3.24 -18.00 -6.57
N ARG A 102 4.37 -18.33 -5.92
CA ARG A 102 5.68 -17.74 -6.21
C ARG A 102 6.05 -17.77 -7.71
N ARG A 103 5.72 -18.86 -8.41
CA ARG A 103 5.95 -19.02 -9.86
C ARG A 103 5.27 -17.95 -10.73
N VAL A 104 4.20 -17.30 -10.23
CA VAL A 104 3.54 -16.20 -10.96
C VAL A 104 4.46 -14.98 -10.98
N LEU A 105 5.06 -14.63 -9.84
CA LEU A 105 6.04 -13.55 -9.75
C LEU A 105 7.32 -13.88 -10.54
N ASP A 106 7.81 -15.11 -10.50
CA ASP A 106 8.99 -15.51 -11.28
C ASP A 106 8.76 -15.29 -12.78
N ARG A 107 7.59 -15.65 -13.31
CA ARG A 107 7.23 -15.38 -14.71
C ARG A 107 7.09 -13.88 -15.00
N MET A 108 6.48 -13.14 -14.08
CA MET A 108 6.32 -11.69 -14.22
C MET A 108 7.69 -11.00 -14.26
N ILE A 109 8.61 -11.35 -13.36
CA ILE A 109 9.98 -10.83 -13.32
C ILE A 109 10.71 -11.13 -14.62
N ALA A 110 10.69 -12.39 -15.10
CA ALA A 110 11.35 -12.77 -16.35
C ALA A 110 10.83 -11.99 -17.56
N ARG A 111 9.51 -11.74 -17.63
CA ARG A 111 8.91 -10.89 -18.67
C ARG A 111 9.27 -9.42 -18.49
N PHE A 112 9.31 -8.95 -17.24
CA PHE A 112 9.64 -7.57 -16.92
C PHE A 112 11.09 -7.23 -17.30
N ASP A 113 12.04 -8.11 -17.05
CA ASP A 113 13.45 -7.93 -17.43
C ASP A 113 13.62 -7.75 -18.96
N ALA A 114 12.72 -8.32 -19.77
CA ALA A 114 12.70 -8.19 -21.22
C ALA A 114 11.86 -7.01 -21.75
N ALA A 115 10.75 -6.67 -21.10
CA ALA A 115 9.77 -5.68 -21.58
C ALA A 115 9.10 -4.93 -20.42
N PRO A 116 9.83 -4.07 -19.69
CA PRO A 116 9.31 -3.44 -18.46
C PRO A 116 8.07 -2.60 -18.70
N GLN A 117 8.00 -1.79 -19.77
CA GLN A 117 6.83 -0.97 -20.07
C GLN A 117 5.57 -1.81 -20.32
N THR A 118 5.72 -2.89 -21.08
CA THR A 118 4.59 -3.79 -21.41
C THR A 118 4.05 -4.46 -20.15
N VAL A 119 4.94 -4.99 -19.30
CA VAL A 119 4.52 -5.69 -18.07
C VAL A 119 3.89 -4.72 -17.08
N THR A 120 4.41 -3.50 -16.97
CA THR A 120 3.79 -2.47 -16.12
C THR A 120 2.40 -2.11 -16.63
N ALA A 121 2.23 -1.87 -17.93
CA ALA A 121 0.94 -1.57 -18.53
C ALA A 121 -0.07 -2.72 -18.35
N ASP A 122 0.37 -3.97 -18.55
CA ASP A 122 -0.47 -5.17 -18.35
C ASP A 122 -0.95 -5.29 -16.91
N PHE A 123 -0.07 -5.01 -15.94
CA PHE A 123 -0.42 -5.04 -14.53
C PHE A 123 -1.41 -3.93 -14.16
N LEU A 124 -1.16 -2.69 -14.58
CA LEU A 124 -2.06 -1.55 -14.32
C LEU A 124 -3.47 -1.82 -14.87
N ARG A 125 -3.58 -2.36 -16.10
CA ARG A 125 -4.88 -2.77 -16.66
C ARG A 125 -5.55 -3.86 -15.84
N ARG A 126 -4.80 -4.82 -15.34
CA ARG A 126 -5.34 -5.87 -14.45
C ARG A 126 -5.85 -5.29 -13.13
N CYS A 127 -5.28 -4.19 -12.64
CA CYS A 127 -5.77 -3.47 -11.46
C CYS A 127 -7.04 -2.65 -11.76
N GLY A 128 -7.43 -2.48 -13.03
CA GLY A 128 -8.54 -1.61 -13.46
C GLY A 128 -8.11 -0.21 -13.92
N CYS A 129 -6.80 0.04 -14.13
CA CYS A 129 -6.30 1.31 -14.66
C CYS A 129 -6.14 1.22 -16.19
N GLU A 130 -7.03 1.89 -16.93
CA GLU A 130 -6.99 1.92 -18.41
C GLU A 130 -5.95 2.90 -18.96
N ALA A 131 -5.47 3.84 -18.15
CA ALA A 131 -4.45 4.79 -18.55
C ALA A 131 -3.09 4.09 -18.74
N PRO A 132 -2.29 4.49 -19.74
CA PRO A 132 -0.94 3.98 -19.89
C PRO A 132 -0.07 4.40 -18.70
N PRO A 133 1.02 3.65 -18.42
CA PRO A 133 2.00 4.09 -17.42
C PRO A 133 2.50 5.51 -17.76
N PRO A 134 2.78 6.35 -16.75
CA PRO A 134 3.43 7.64 -16.96
C PRO A 134 4.79 7.51 -17.68
N ASP A 135 5.25 8.60 -18.28
CA ASP A 135 6.60 8.70 -18.82
C ASP A 135 7.63 8.64 -17.67
N GLY A 136 8.89 8.29 -17.99
CA GLY A 136 9.97 8.24 -17.00
C GLY A 136 10.01 6.98 -16.16
N LEU A 137 9.46 5.87 -16.68
CA LEU A 137 9.51 4.57 -15.99
C LEU A 137 10.95 4.19 -15.61
N GLU A 138 11.14 3.80 -14.34
CA GLU A 138 12.40 3.39 -13.74
C GLU A 138 12.48 1.86 -13.60
N PRO A 139 12.99 1.13 -14.62
CA PRO A 139 12.93 -0.35 -14.64
C PRO A 139 13.69 -1.00 -13.48
N ALA A 140 14.81 -0.41 -13.05
CA ALA A 140 15.59 -0.97 -11.95
C ALA A 140 14.76 -1.04 -10.66
N ARG A 141 14.11 0.06 -10.28
CA ARG A 141 13.29 0.16 -9.06
C ARG A 141 12.03 -0.71 -9.11
N LEU A 142 11.35 -0.71 -10.25
CA LEU A 142 10.19 -1.58 -10.45
C LEU A 142 10.57 -3.06 -10.39
N GLY A 143 11.72 -3.43 -10.98
CA GLY A 143 12.25 -4.79 -10.93
C GLY A 143 12.66 -5.23 -9.53
N GLU A 144 13.30 -4.34 -8.75
CA GLU A 144 13.61 -4.56 -7.33
C GLU A 144 12.33 -4.79 -6.52
N ALA A 145 11.31 -3.97 -6.72
CA ALA A 145 10.02 -4.09 -6.04
C ALA A 145 9.25 -5.38 -6.43
N LEU A 146 9.36 -5.87 -7.67
CA LEU A 146 8.83 -7.18 -8.05
C LEU A 146 9.54 -8.33 -7.33
N ARG A 147 10.86 -8.24 -7.14
CA ARG A 147 11.64 -9.22 -6.38
C ARG A 147 11.28 -9.16 -4.90
N ALA A 148 11.08 -7.95 -4.37
CA ALA A 148 10.57 -7.74 -3.02
C ALA A 148 9.17 -8.36 -2.81
N LEU A 149 8.23 -8.15 -3.74
CA LEU A 149 6.91 -8.82 -3.72
C LEU A 149 7.02 -10.35 -3.72
N ARG A 150 8.01 -10.91 -4.42
CA ARG A 150 8.24 -12.34 -4.45
C ARG A 150 8.84 -12.88 -3.14
N ASP A 151 9.77 -12.13 -2.53
CA ASP A 151 10.68 -12.67 -1.52
C ASP A 151 10.41 -12.18 -0.09
N TRP A 152 9.85 -10.97 0.08
CA TRP A 152 9.68 -10.40 1.41
C TRP A 152 8.55 -11.06 2.20
N ASP A 153 8.86 -11.30 3.47
CA ASP A 153 7.92 -11.74 4.49
C ASP A 153 8.06 -10.81 5.70
N ALA A 154 7.07 -9.97 5.89
CA ALA A 154 7.02 -8.99 6.97
C ALA A 154 5.87 -9.27 7.95
N ARG A 155 5.41 -10.54 8.05
CA ARG A 155 4.29 -10.93 8.93
C ARG A 155 4.59 -10.62 10.39
N ASP A 156 5.82 -10.86 10.85
CA ASP A 156 6.24 -10.57 12.22
C ASP A 156 6.36 -9.08 12.52
N ALA A 157 6.41 -8.24 11.48
CA ALA A 157 6.47 -6.79 11.62
C ALA A 157 5.08 -6.14 11.76
N LEU A 158 4.00 -6.87 11.46
CA LEU A 158 2.62 -6.39 11.60
C LEU A 158 2.19 -6.47 13.07
N THR A 159 2.51 -5.43 13.82
CA THR A 159 2.25 -5.32 15.26
C THR A 159 1.64 -3.97 15.61
N GLY A 160 0.91 -3.89 16.72
CA GLY A 160 0.26 -2.65 17.18
C GLY A 160 -1.06 -2.35 16.47
N PRO A 161 -1.59 -1.13 16.62
CA PRO A 161 -2.85 -0.74 16.01
C PRO A 161 -2.78 -0.77 14.48
N ALA A 162 -3.66 -1.56 13.86
CA ALA A 162 -3.76 -1.64 12.40
C ALA A 162 -5.22 -1.77 11.95
N LEU A 163 -5.52 -1.23 10.77
CA LEU A 163 -6.80 -1.32 10.08
C LEU A 163 -6.55 -1.78 8.64
N ALA A 164 -7.30 -2.77 8.20
CA ALA A 164 -7.35 -3.15 6.80
C ALA A 164 -8.56 -2.51 6.10
N LEU A 165 -8.33 -1.95 4.92
CA LEU A 165 -9.38 -1.54 3.97
C LEU A 165 -9.26 -2.44 2.75
N ALA A 166 -10.28 -3.23 2.47
CA ALA A 166 -10.22 -4.26 1.45
C ALA A 166 -11.39 -4.22 0.47
N GLY A 167 -11.10 -4.44 -0.80
CA GLY A 167 -12.09 -4.61 -1.85
C GLY A 167 -12.56 -6.06 -1.95
N ALA A 168 -13.88 -6.30 -1.89
CA ALA A 168 -14.43 -7.65 -2.00
C ALA A 168 -14.34 -8.23 -3.43
N GLN A 169 -14.01 -7.40 -4.42
CA GLN A 169 -13.84 -7.78 -5.82
C GLN A 169 -12.39 -7.64 -6.31
N ASP A 170 -11.40 -7.52 -5.38
CA ASP A 170 -10.00 -7.30 -5.73
C ASP A 170 -9.41 -8.50 -6.51
N PRO A 171 -9.00 -8.33 -7.79
CA PRO A 171 -8.44 -9.40 -8.60
C PRO A 171 -6.95 -9.66 -8.33
N ILE A 172 -6.29 -8.79 -7.55
CA ILE A 172 -4.86 -8.87 -7.21
C ILE A 172 -4.66 -9.47 -5.83
N VAL A 173 -5.45 -9.00 -4.84
CA VAL A 173 -5.46 -9.47 -3.46
C VAL A 173 -6.86 -10.00 -3.14
N PRO A 174 -7.17 -11.26 -3.53
CA PRO A 174 -8.51 -11.82 -3.34
C PRO A 174 -8.90 -11.84 -1.85
N PRO A 175 -10.21 -11.79 -1.53
CA PRO A 175 -10.70 -11.77 -0.15
C PRO A 175 -10.08 -12.85 0.75
N ALA A 176 -9.97 -14.08 0.26
CA ALA A 176 -9.38 -15.17 1.02
C ALA A 176 -7.90 -14.93 1.40
N MET A 177 -7.14 -14.20 0.55
CA MET A 177 -5.77 -13.80 0.87
C MET A 177 -5.77 -12.72 1.94
N THR A 178 -6.66 -11.72 1.86
CA THR A 178 -6.79 -10.67 2.87
C THR A 178 -7.17 -11.27 4.23
N GLU A 179 -8.17 -12.16 4.27
CA GLU A 179 -8.60 -12.85 5.48
C GLU A 179 -7.46 -13.64 6.14
N GLN A 180 -6.67 -14.34 5.33
CA GLN A 180 -5.50 -15.08 5.80
C GLN A 180 -4.40 -14.14 6.29
N ALA A 181 -4.09 -13.10 5.50
CA ALA A 181 -2.96 -12.20 5.75
C ALA A 181 -3.17 -11.32 6.97
N LEU A 182 -4.41 -10.93 7.24
CA LEU A 182 -4.79 -9.94 8.25
C LEU A 182 -5.72 -10.54 9.32
N SER A 183 -5.65 -11.86 9.50
CA SER A 183 -6.38 -12.56 10.55
C SER A 183 -6.05 -11.96 11.94
N GLY A 184 -7.08 -11.50 12.66
CA GLY A 184 -6.92 -10.86 13.97
C GLY A 184 -6.80 -9.33 13.93
N PHE A 185 -6.86 -8.71 12.74
CA PHE A 185 -6.95 -7.26 12.58
C PHE A 185 -8.32 -6.84 12.05
N ASP A 186 -8.75 -5.63 12.44
CA ASP A 186 -9.99 -5.07 11.95
C ASP A 186 -9.92 -4.85 10.42
N THR A 187 -10.89 -5.41 9.70
CA THR A 187 -10.99 -5.28 8.25
C THR A 187 -12.32 -4.66 7.86
N ALA A 188 -12.28 -3.50 7.20
CA ALA A 188 -13.42 -2.88 6.59
C ALA A 188 -13.48 -3.27 5.10
N TRP A 189 -14.57 -3.92 4.70
CA TRP A 189 -14.80 -4.39 3.34
C TRP A 189 -15.63 -3.40 2.54
N HIS A 190 -15.16 -3.06 1.33
CA HIS A 190 -15.97 -2.39 0.33
C HIS A 190 -16.59 -3.44 -0.60
N PRO A 191 -17.93 -3.59 -0.65
CA PRO A 191 -18.58 -4.73 -1.31
C PRO A 191 -18.33 -4.80 -2.83
N GLU A 192 -18.20 -3.65 -3.49
CA GLU A 192 -17.94 -3.53 -4.93
C GLU A 192 -16.51 -3.06 -5.22
N GLY A 193 -15.66 -2.97 -4.18
CA GLY A 193 -14.30 -2.47 -4.31
C GLY A 193 -13.39 -3.48 -4.99
N GLU A 194 -12.59 -2.97 -5.91
CA GLU A 194 -11.49 -3.69 -6.57
C GLU A 194 -10.15 -3.24 -6.01
N HIS A 195 -9.03 -3.49 -6.72
CA HIS A 195 -7.69 -3.17 -6.23
C HIS A 195 -7.42 -1.68 -6.05
N LEU A 196 -8.09 -0.80 -6.79
CA LEU A 196 -7.85 0.64 -6.81
C LEU A 196 -8.81 1.43 -5.91
N LEU A 197 -9.14 0.94 -4.73
CA LEU A 197 -10.03 1.61 -3.76
C LEU A 197 -9.73 3.10 -3.57
N PRO A 198 -8.47 3.55 -3.45
CA PRO A 198 -8.15 4.97 -3.30
C PRO A 198 -8.58 5.84 -4.49
N LEU A 199 -8.70 5.26 -5.69
CA LEU A 199 -9.16 5.97 -6.89
C LEU A 199 -10.67 5.85 -7.08
N THR A 200 -11.26 4.69 -6.76
CA THR A 200 -12.67 4.39 -7.06
C THR A 200 -13.61 4.74 -5.90
N ALA A 201 -13.10 4.76 -4.67
CA ALA A 201 -13.88 5.08 -3.46
C ALA A 201 -13.06 5.95 -2.48
N PRO A 202 -12.50 7.11 -2.91
CA PRO A 202 -11.60 7.91 -2.09
C PRO A 202 -12.24 8.43 -0.80
N GLY A 203 -13.49 8.87 -0.85
CA GLY A 203 -14.23 9.33 0.32
C GLY A 203 -14.45 8.22 1.34
N TRP A 204 -14.75 7.00 0.89
CA TRP A 204 -14.89 5.84 1.76
C TRP A 204 -13.57 5.49 2.46
N CYS A 205 -12.44 5.57 1.75
CA CYS A 205 -11.11 5.37 2.32
C CYS A 205 -10.79 6.46 3.34
N ALA A 206 -10.98 7.74 2.98
CA ALA A 206 -10.67 8.88 3.83
C ALA A 206 -11.45 8.85 5.16
N GLU A 207 -12.76 8.56 5.10
CA GLU A 207 -13.62 8.44 6.29
C GLU A 207 -13.07 7.41 7.28
N ARG A 208 -12.68 6.23 6.81
CA ARG A 208 -12.19 5.14 7.65
C ARG A 208 -10.80 5.38 8.19
N ILE A 209 -9.92 5.97 7.37
CA ILE A 209 -8.58 6.39 7.79
C ILE A 209 -8.70 7.43 8.91
N ALA A 210 -9.57 8.43 8.75
CA ALA A 210 -9.78 9.47 9.75
C ALA A 210 -10.39 8.92 11.05
N ALA A 211 -11.39 8.02 10.95
CA ALA A 211 -12.00 7.36 12.10
C ALA A 211 -10.98 6.51 12.88
N PHE A 212 -10.13 5.76 12.20
CA PHE A 212 -9.04 5.00 12.81
C PHE A 212 -8.05 5.91 13.53
N ALA A 213 -7.61 6.99 12.89
CA ALA A 213 -6.70 7.96 13.49
C ALA A 213 -7.27 8.60 14.76
N ALA A 214 -8.56 8.93 14.78
CA ALA A 214 -9.24 9.47 15.95
C ALA A 214 -9.27 8.47 17.14
N GLY A 215 -9.27 7.18 16.85
CA GLY A 215 -9.21 6.11 17.86
C GLY A 215 -7.85 5.96 18.53
N LEU A 216 -6.76 6.38 17.88
CA LEU A 216 -5.39 6.28 18.40
C LEU A 216 -5.07 7.33 19.49
N THR A 217 -5.85 8.39 19.58
CA THR A 217 -5.59 9.54 20.48
C THR A 217 -6.29 9.43 21.83
N LYS A 218 -6.88 8.30 22.17
CA LYS A 218 -7.61 8.05 23.43
C LYS A 218 -6.76 7.36 24.50
#